data_c48d9f54718b03263d3beb56b18a0099
#
_entry.id   c48d9f54718b03263d3beb56b18a0099
#
_cell.length_a   1.000
_cell.length_b   1.000
_cell.length_c   1.000
_cell.angle_alpha   90.00
_cell.angle_beta   90.00
_cell.angle_gamma   90.00
#
_symmetry.space_group_name_H-M   'P 1'
#
loop_
_entity.id
_entity.type
_entity.pdbx_description
1 polymer ?
#
loop_
_entity_poly.entity_id
_entity_poly.type
_entity_poly.pdbx_seq_one_letter_code
_entity_poly.pdbx_strand_id
1 'polypeptide(L)'
;MFAAGRYTPPNNLNALAFPPTGKVIEARYRQGYGPAALLALHKSAHVQLSTNSGAKAGAFGHQQHVLDIRFASHPMARAWINHPGEDDPWGQNRPSYWAGNGRLPRLGQHGAVAMLLYHLDGDRLDFTHVHAARCGVEHHLMGDALILRSPGAQVAFKATGPIDAVRSGPTAGLEYRCQGARQGWSVIVSQNNDLDGFAARIAACTLSMDTEGLQLTLRQPGEPDIALGWADGLSVAGAHLPKVEMSAEPLISFTHCAAS
;
A
#
# COMPACT_ATOMS: atom_id res chain seq x y z
N MET A 1 1.17 21.58 6.30
CA MET A 1 2.04 22.76 6.11
C MET A 1 1.28 23.95 5.53
N PHE A 2 0.51 23.80 4.45
CA PHE A 2 -0.22 24.91 3.80
C PHE A 2 -1.37 25.49 4.65
N ALA A 3 -1.98 24.71 5.53
CA ALA A 3 -3.12 25.14 6.33
C ALA A 3 -2.78 26.00 7.57
N ALA A 4 -1.51 26.08 7.93
CA ALA A 4 -1.06 26.73 9.19
C ALA A 4 -0.26 28.03 8.99
N GLY A 5 -0.06 28.46 7.75
CA GLY A 5 0.83 29.58 7.43
C GLY A 5 0.11 30.79 6.83
N ARG A 6 0.82 31.89 6.73
CA ARG A 6 0.40 33.10 6.01
C ARG A 6 0.50 32.95 4.48
N TYR A 7 0.99 31.80 4.00
CA TYR A 7 1.12 31.50 2.57
C TYR A 7 -0.17 30.93 2.02
N THR A 8 -0.70 31.56 1.00
CA THR A 8 -1.85 31.04 0.22
C THR A 8 -1.28 30.39 -1.02
N PRO A 9 -1.35 29.04 -1.14
CA PRO A 9 -0.85 28.37 -2.31
C PRO A 9 -1.71 28.70 -3.55
N PRO A 10 -1.12 28.68 -4.75
CA PRO A 10 -1.90 28.78 -5.99
C PRO A 10 -3.01 27.72 -6.06
N ASN A 11 -4.13 28.07 -6.72
CA ASN A 11 -5.31 27.19 -6.78
C ASN A 11 -5.02 25.80 -7.34
N ASN A 12 -4.13 25.70 -8.33
CA ASN A 12 -3.71 24.40 -8.89
C ASN A 12 -2.98 23.53 -7.86
N LEU A 13 -2.16 24.10 -6.99
CA LEU A 13 -1.50 23.35 -5.90
C LEU A 13 -2.50 22.95 -4.82
N ASN A 14 -3.47 23.79 -4.53
CA ASN A 14 -4.57 23.43 -3.62
C ASN A 14 -5.39 22.26 -4.17
N ALA A 15 -5.72 22.24 -5.45
CA ALA A 15 -6.47 21.16 -6.08
C ALA A 15 -5.69 19.83 -6.09
N LEU A 16 -4.35 19.89 -6.16
CA LEU A 16 -3.49 18.70 -6.01
C LEU A 16 -3.39 18.23 -4.56
N ALA A 17 -3.31 19.17 -3.62
CA ALA A 17 -3.24 18.84 -2.19
C ALA A 17 -4.58 18.32 -1.66
N PHE A 18 -5.68 18.91 -2.12
CA PHE A 18 -7.05 18.64 -1.67
C PHE A 18 -7.95 18.50 -2.90
N PRO A 19 -7.95 17.33 -3.58
CA PRO A 19 -8.78 17.13 -4.75
C PRO A 19 -10.25 17.26 -4.36
N PRO A 20 -11.09 17.89 -5.21
CA PRO A 20 -12.53 17.95 -4.98
C PRO A 20 -13.15 16.56 -4.90
N THR A 21 -14.28 16.43 -4.19
CA THR A 21 -15.07 15.19 -4.15
C THR A 21 -15.40 14.71 -5.56
N GLY A 22 -15.27 13.41 -5.82
CA GLY A 22 -15.48 12.82 -7.14
C GLY A 22 -14.31 13.01 -8.12
N LYS A 23 -13.19 13.62 -7.70
CA LYS A 23 -11.97 13.70 -8.48
C LYS A 23 -10.91 12.77 -7.91
N VAL A 24 -10.20 12.10 -8.81
CA VAL A 24 -9.05 11.25 -8.49
C VAL A 24 -7.82 11.80 -9.20
N ILE A 25 -6.71 11.83 -8.48
CA ILE A 25 -5.39 12.15 -9.03
C ILE A 25 -4.59 10.86 -9.02
N GLU A 26 -4.10 10.46 -10.19
CA GLU A 26 -3.12 9.41 -10.33
C GLU A 26 -1.83 10.01 -10.84
N ALA A 27 -0.72 9.65 -10.20
CA ALA A 27 0.59 10.11 -10.60
C ALA A 27 1.62 9.00 -10.45
N ARG A 28 2.58 8.97 -11.37
CA ARG A 28 3.80 8.17 -11.27
C ARG A 28 4.98 9.09 -11.50
N TYR A 29 5.97 8.99 -10.62
CA TYR A 29 7.16 9.83 -10.73
C TYR A 29 8.37 9.15 -10.10
N ARG A 30 9.54 9.59 -10.50
CA ARG A 30 10.81 9.20 -9.88
C ARG A 30 11.29 10.25 -8.92
N GLN A 31 11.87 9.80 -7.82
CA GLN A 31 12.49 10.66 -6.82
C GLN A 31 13.82 10.07 -6.38
N GLY A 32 14.82 10.89 -6.25
CA GLY A 32 16.13 10.54 -5.68
C GLY A 32 17.27 10.53 -6.67
N TYR A 33 18.48 10.41 -6.15
CA TYR A 33 19.73 10.30 -6.86
C TYR A 33 20.21 8.83 -6.82
N GLY A 34 20.83 8.35 -7.88
CA GLY A 34 21.25 6.96 -7.99
C GLY A 34 20.08 6.05 -8.38
N PRO A 35 19.87 4.88 -7.75
CA PRO A 35 18.69 4.09 -7.99
C PRO A 35 17.49 4.88 -7.49
N ALA A 36 16.79 5.52 -8.42
CA ALA A 36 15.65 6.38 -8.10
C ALA A 36 14.46 5.54 -7.62
N ALA A 37 13.78 6.00 -6.59
CA ALA A 37 12.52 5.44 -6.16
C ALA A 37 11.42 5.72 -7.19
N LEU A 38 10.66 4.70 -7.56
CA LEU A 38 9.45 4.82 -8.34
C LEU A 38 8.28 5.00 -7.40
N LEU A 39 7.67 6.16 -7.44
CA LEU A 39 6.51 6.50 -6.65
C LEU A 39 5.26 6.43 -7.53
N ALA A 40 4.24 5.74 -7.03
CA ALA A 40 2.90 5.77 -7.59
C ALA A 40 1.92 6.31 -6.54
N LEU A 41 0.97 7.10 -6.99
CA LEU A 41 -0.01 7.78 -6.17
C LEU A 41 -1.40 7.59 -6.76
N HIS A 42 -2.34 7.19 -5.91
CA HIS A 42 -3.78 7.32 -6.13
C HIS A 42 -4.35 8.16 -4.99
N LYS A 43 -4.96 9.28 -5.30
CA LYS A 43 -5.42 10.23 -4.31
C LYS A 43 -6.79 10.77 -4.65
N SER A 44 -7.68 10.76 -3.67
CA SER A 44 -9.01 11.39 -3.72
C SER A 44 -9.16 12.44 -2.61
N ALA A 45 -10.36 12.99 -2.48
CA ALA A 45 -10.70 13.88 -1.37
C ALA A 45 -10.58 13.22 0.01
N HIS A 46 -10.72 11.89 0.10
CA HIS A 46 -10.89 11.17 1.36
C HIS A 46 -9.71 10.25 1.71
N VAL A 47 -8.97 9.78 0.70
CA VAL A 47 -7.90 8.80 0.91
C VAL A 47 -6.78 8.95 -0.12
N GLN A 48 -5.58 8.61 0.30
CA GLN A 48 -4.41 8.50 -0.54
C GLN A 48 -3.77 7.12 -0.35
N LEU A 49 -3.50 6.43 -1.46
CA LEU A 49 -2.63 5.26 -1.54
C LEU A 49 -1.34 5.68 -2.25
N SER A 50 -0.22 5.47 -1.62
CA SER A 50 1.10 5.73 -2.20
C SER A 50 1.98 4.50 -2.11
N THR A 51 2.72 4.21 -3.18
CA THR A 51 3.69 3.12 -3.22
C THR A 51 5.05 3.61 -3.68
N ASN A 52 6.11 2.94 -3.18
CA ASN A 52 7.50 3.22 -3.49
C ASN A 52 8.18 1.92 -3.94
N SER A 53 8.41 1.75 -5.23
CA SER A 53 8.92 0.52 -5.84
C SER A 53 10.31 0.66 -6.48
N GLY A 54 11.06 1.70 -6.17
CA GLY A 54 12.39 1.92 -6.75
C GLY A 54 13.51 1.14 -6.07
N ALA A 55 13.26 0.56 -4.90
CA ALA A 55 14.27 -0.17 -4.15
C ALA A 55 14.52 -1.58 -4.72
N LYS A 56 15.71 -2.11 -4.45
CA LYS A 56 16.10 -3.45 -4.89
C LYS A 56 15.30 -4.51 -4.10
N ALA A 57 14.46 -5.25 -4.80
CA ALA A 57 13.62 -6.26 -4.18
C ALA A 57 14.43 -7.35 -3.48
N GLY A 58 14.00 -7.75 -2.28
CA GLY A 58 14.68 -8.74 -1.46
C GLY A 58 15.99 -8.28 -0.86
N ALA A 59 16.38 -7.02 -1.03
CA ALA A 59 17.52 -6.44 -0.35
C ALA A 59 17.15 -5.98 1.04
N PHE A 60 18.15 -5.85 1.92
CA PHE A 60 17.99 -5.26 3.23
C PHE A 60 17.44 -3.81 3.08
N GLY A 61 16.38 -3.50 3.83
CA GLY A 61 15.61 -2.28 3.62
C GLY A 61 16.17 -1.06 4.32
N HIS A 62 15.58 0.05 4.00
CA HIS A 62 15.81 1.35 4.61
C HIS A 62 14.61 1.79 5.45
N GLN A 63 14.75 2.87 6.18
CA GLN A 63 13.70 3.51 6.97
C GLN A 63 12.69 4.24 6.06
N GLN A 64 11.94 3.48 5.26
CA GLN A 64 10.95 4.00 4.31
C GLN A 64 9.72 3.12 4.26
N HIS A 65 8.56 3.71 4.12
CA HIS A 65 7.34 2.97 3.83
C HIS A 65 7.31 2.63 2.35
N VAL A 66 7.20 1.33 2.04
CA VAL A 66 7.01 0.85 0.66
C VAL A 66 5.59 1.08 0.19
N LEU A 67 4.63 1.10 1.14
CA LEU A 67 3.23 1.46 0.93
C LEU A 67 2.74 2.30 2.11
N ASP A 68 2.03 3.39 1.83
CA ASP A 68 1.44 4.28 2.83
C ASP A 68 -0.01 4.63 2.42
N ILE A 69 -0.93 4.48 3.36
CA ILE A 69 -2.32 4.93 3.26
C ILE A 69 -2.50 6.12 4.19
N ARG A 70 -3.16 7.16 3.68
CA ARG A 70 -3.56 8.32 4.47
C ARG A 70 -5.02 8.63 4.23
N PHE A 71 -5.79 8.72 5.30
CA PHE A 71 -7.16 9.18 5.26
C PHE A 71 -7.21 10.68 5.58
N ALA A 72 -8.10 11.39 4.91
CA ALA A 72 -8.23 12.84 5.08
C ALA A 72 -8.94 13.24 6.39
N SER A 73 -9.60 12.29 7.06
CA SER A 73 -10.41 12.53 8.27
C SER A 73 -9.60 13.03 9.47
N HIS A 74 -8.33 12.62 9.57
CA HIS A 74 -7.46 13.02 10.68
C HIS A 74 -5.98 12.93 10.28
N PRO A 75 -5.11 13.83 10.73
CA PRO A 75 -3.67 13.80 10.39
C PRO A 75 -2.94 12.50 10.76
N MET A 76 -3.40 11.82 11.81
CA MET A 76 -2.86 10.53 12.26
C MET A 76 -3.59 9.32 11.67
N ALA A 77 -4.65 9.52 10.87
CA ALA A 77 -5.39 8.44 10.22
C ALA A 77 -4.60 7.88 9.05
N ARG A 78 -3.74 6.90 9.33
CA ARG A 78 -2.83 6.30 8.36
C ARG A 78 -2.59 4.84 8.64
N ALA A 79 -2.18 4.12 7.60
CA ALA A 79 -1.72 2.75 7.68
C ALA A 79 -0.57 2.51 6.69
N TRP A 80 0.28 1.55 7.00
CA TRP A 80 1.35 1.10 6.11
C TRP A 80 1.64 -0.37 6.31
N ILE A 81 2.36 -0.97 5.38
CA ILE A 81 2.78 -2.36 5.43
C ILE A 81 4.29 -2.43 5.23
N ASN A 82 4.95 -3.32 5.97
CA ASN A 82 6.36 -3.64 5.79
C ASN A 82 6.69 -5.05 6.32
N HIS A 83 7.87 -5.56 5.98
CA HIS A 83 8.55 -6.58 6.76
C HIS A 83 9.26 -5.86 7.90
N PRO A 84 9.12 -6.28 9.16
CA PRO A 84 9.79 -5.60 10.26
C PRO A 84 11.31 -5.56 10.04
N GLY A 85 11.94 -4.48 10.46
CA GLY A 85 13.38 -4.38 10.40
C GLY A 85 14.04 -5.27 11.44
N GLU A 86 14.15 -4.79 12.66
CA GLU A 86 14.60 -5.57 13.81
C GLU A 86 13.41 -6.00 14.67
N ASP A 87 13.56 -7.11 15.39
CA ASP A 87 12.57 -7.57 16.36
C ASP A 87 12.60 -6.71 17.64
N ASP A 88 12.28 -5.44 17.45
CA ASP A 88 12.34 -4.43 18.50
C ASP A 88 11.18 -3.44 18.37
N PRO A 89 9.98 -3.78 18.88
CA PRO A 89 8.82 -2.91 18.81
C PRO A 89 8.99 -1.58 19.54
N TRP A 90 10.00 -1.44 20.38
CA TRP A 90 10.36 -0.19 21.08
C TRP A 90 11.15 0.77 20.20
N GLY A 91 11.65 0.32 19.05
CA GLY A 91 12.24 1.15 18.02
C GLY A 91 13.67 1.65 18.31
N GLN A 92 14.42 0.97 19.14
CA GLN A 92 15.82 1.33 19.45
C GLN A 92 16.79 0.88 18.37
N ASN A 93 16.51 -0.24 17.73
CA ASN A 93 17.35 -0.83 16.69
C ASN A 93 16.97 -0.38 15.27
N ARG A 94 17.86 -0.62 14.30
CA ARG A 94 17.69 -0.24 12.91
C ARG A 94 17.98 -1.44 11.97
N PRO A 95 17.23 -1.60 10.87
CA PRO A 95 16.04 -0.84 10.48
C PRO A 95 14.95 -0.91 11.56
N SER A 96 14.16 0.13 11.69
CA SER A 96 13.12 0.18 12.73
C SER A 96 12.05 -0.88 12.49
N TYR A 97 11.51 -1.43 13.55
CA TYR A 97 10.39 -2.38 13.51
C TYR A 97 9.19 -1.86 12.72
N TRP A 98 8.88 -0.57 12.87
CA TRP A 98 7.70 0.06 12.29
C TRP A 98 7.91 0.72 10.93
N ALA A 99 9.04 1.34 10.72
CA ALA A 99 9.28 2.16 9.53
C ALA A 99 10.39 1.61 8.63
N GLY A 100 11.21 0.68 9.15
CA GLY A 100 12.24 0.02 8.37
C GLY A 100 11.73 -1.26 7.74
N ASN A 101 12.38 -1.68 6.66
CA ASN A 101 12.11 -2.94 6.02
C ASN A 101 13.33 -3.85 6.15
N GLY A 102 13.20 -4.99 6.84
CA GLY A 102 14.21 -6.04 6.85
C GLY A 102 14.34 -6.69 5.48
N ARG A 103 13.24 -6.82 4.76
CA ARG A 103 13.16 -7.25 3.36
C ARG A 103 12.24 -6.34 2.57
N LEU A 104 12.64 -6.02 1.34
CA LEU A 104 11.84 -5.24 0.42
C LEU A 104 11.01 -6.16 -0.47
N PRO A 105 9.72 -5.90 -0.65
CA PRO A 105 8.88 -6.68 -1.56
C PRO A 105 9.15 -6.33 -3.02
N ARG A 106 8.68 -7.19 -3.91
CA ARG A 106 8.20 -6.71 -5.21
C ARG A 106 6.89 -5.99 -4.99
N LEU A 107 6.72 -4.88 -5.70
CA LEU A 107 5.59 -3.99 -5.51
C LEU A 107 5.15 -3.41 -6.84
N GLY A 108 3.84 -3.33 -7.04
CA GLY A 108 3.24 -2.65 -8.17
C GLY A 108 1.91 -2.02 -7.77
N GLN A 109 1.57 -0.91 -8.41
CA GLN A 109 0.29 -0.22 -8.23
C GLN A 109 -0.35 0.08 -9.58
N HIS A 110 -1.64 -0.22 -9.68
CA HIS A 110 -2.51 0.18 -10.78
C HIS A 110 -3.76 0.85 -10.20
N GLY A 111 -3.88 2.15 -10.42
CA GLY A 111 -4.97 2.93 -9.85
C GLY A 111 -5.10 2.78 -8.34
N ALA A 112 -6.30 2.40 -7.91
CA ALA A 112 -6.68 2.18 -6.52
C ALA A 112 -6.22 0.83 -5.92
N VAL A 113 -5.46 0.04 -6.67
CA VAL A 113 -4.99 -1.29 -6.25
C VAL A 113 -3.47 -1.33 -6.22
N ALA A 114 -2.90 -1.76 -5.10
CA ALA A 114 -1.48 -2.09 -4.98
C ALA A 114 -1.31 -3.56 -4.63
N MET A 115 -0.22 -4.17 -5.09
CA MET A 115 0.17 -5.53 -4.79
C MET A 115 1.61 -5.59 -4.28
N LEU A 116 1.84 -6.42 -3.27
CA LEU A 116 3.16 -6.65 -2.68
C LEU A 116 3.43 -8.15 -2.61
N LEU A 117 4.60 -8.56 -3.05
CA LEU A 117 5.06 -9.94 -3.01
C LEU A 117 6.38 -10.00 -2.21
N TYR A 118 6.35 -10.71 -1.09
CA TYR A 118 7.48 -10.89 -0.19
C TYR A 118 8.09 -12.28 -0.36
N HIS A 119 9.41 -12.34 -0.30
CA HIS A 119 10.23 -13.54 -0.28
C HIS A 119 11.19 -13.44 0.89
N LEU A 120 10.84 -14.09 2.00
CA LEU A 120 11.52 -14.01 3.29
C LEU A 120 12.36 -15.26 3.61
N ASP A 121 12.55 -16.17 2.65
CA ASP A 121 13.28 -17.41 2.86
C ASP A 121 14.65 -17.15 3.51
N GLY A 122 14.89 -17.80 4.63
CA GLY A 122 16.13 -17.66 5.42
C GLY A 122 16.17 -16.40 6.30
N ASP A 123 15.10 -15.62 6.39
CA ASP A 123 15.02 -14.51 7.34
C ASP A 123 14.67 -15.00 8.74
N ARG A 124 15.11 -14.26 9.75
CA ARG A 124 14.79 -14.55 11.17
C ARG A 124 13.32 -14.25 11.47
N LEU A 125 12.74 -13.24 10.82
CA LEU A 125 11.36 -12.85 10.96
C LEU A 125 10.59 -13.31 9.72
N ASP A 126 9.70 -14.26 9.87
CA ASP A 126 8.93 -14.88 8.81
C ASP A 126 7.49 -14.33 8.71
N PHE A 127 7.31 -13.05 9.02
CA PHE A 127 6.02 -12.39 8.91
C PHE A 127 6.16 -10.99 8.31
N THR A 128 5.07 -10.53 7.72
CA THR A 128 4.88 -9.14 7.36
C THR A 128 3.73 -8.55 8.16
N HIS A 129 3.73 -7.24 8.36
CA HIS A 129 2.73 -6.62 9.17
C HIS A 129 2.17 -5.32 8.59
N VAL A 130 0.89 -5.08 8.88
CA VAL A 130 0.21 -3.81 8.69
C VAL A 130 0.19 -3.08 10.01
N HIS A 131 0.67 -1.84 10.03
CA HIS A 131 0.34 -0.90 11.08
C HIS A 131 -0.90 -0.11 10.66
N ALA A 132 -1.89 0.00 11.54
CA ALA A 132 -3.08 0.80 11.31
C ALA A 132 -3.38 1.67 12.53
N ALA A 133 -3.35 2.99 12.36
CA ALA A 133 -3.73 3.91 13.43
C ALA A 133 -5.22 3.82 13.74
N ARG A 134 -5.59 3.95 15.01
CA ARG A 134 -7.00 3.95 15.43
C ARG A 134 -7.66 5.31 15.35
N CYS A 135 -6.87 6.37 15.27
CA CYS A 135 -7.38 7.73 15.26
C CYS A 135 -8.09 8.03 13.94
N GLY A 136 -9.41 8.18 13.98
CA GLY A 136 -10.22 8.44 12.79
C GLY A 136 -10.39 7.25 11.84
N VAL A 137 -10.08 6.03 12.30
CA VAL A 137 -10.15 4.80 11.49
C VAL A 137 -10.78 3.67 12.30
N GLU A 138 -11.78 3.03 11.75
CA GLU A 138 -12.39 1.80 12.24
C GLU A 138 -11.68 0.59 11.60
N HIS A 139 -11.50 -0.49 12.37
CA HIS A 139 -10.80 -1.70 11.92
C HIS A 139 -11.76 -2.90 11.92
N HIS A 140 -11.88 -3.59 10.79
CA HIS A 140 -12.70 -4.77 10.59
C HIS A 140 -11.83 -5.91 10.06
N LEU A 141 -11.53 -6.88 10.93
CA LEU A 141 -10.72 -8.04 10.57
C LEU A 141 -11.62 -9.19 10.10
N MET A 142 -11.31 -9.78 8.94
CA MET A 142 -12.11 -10.80 8.26
C MET A 142 -11.20 -11.93 7.74
N GLY A 143 -10.65 -12.76 8.62
CA GLY A 143 -9.80 -13.88 8.22
C GLY A 143 -8.52 -13.42 7.50
N ASP A 144 -8.50 -13.46 6.18
CA ASP A 144 -7.38 -13.06 5.32
C ASP A 144 -7.44 -11.59 4.87
N ALA A 145 -8.37 -10.80 5.39
CA ALA A 145 -8.54 -9.39 5.05
C ALA A 145 -8.72 -8.50 6.28
N LEU A 146 -8.08 -7.34 6.26
CA LEU A 146 -8.29 -6.23 7.20
C LEU A 146 -8.88 -5.05 6.43
N ILE A 147 -10.10 -4.64 6.77
CA ILE A 147 -10.71 -3.43 6.23
C ILE A 147 -10.53 -2.30 7.21
N LEU A 148 -9.99 -1.20 6.73
CA LEU A 148 -9.89 0.07 7.43
C LEU A 148 -10.94 1.02 6.87
N ARG A 149 -11.81 1.56 7.73
CA ARG A 149 -12.87 2.50 7.35
C ARG A 149 -12.64 3.86 7.96
N SER A 150 -12.81 4.89 7.15
CA SER A 150 -12.81 6.29 7.56
C SER A 150 -13.90 7.04 6.78
N PRO A 151 -14.42 8.17 7.23
CA PRO A 151 -15.46 8.91 6.49
C PRO A 151 -15.07 9.16 5.03
N GLY A 152 -15.89 8.68 4.11
CA GLY A 152 -15.71 8.82 2.65
C GLY A 152 -14.75 7.85 1.99
N ALA A 153 -14.11 6.93 2.76
CA ALA A 153 -13.18 5.97 2.19
C ALA A 153 -13.04 4.69 3.00
N GLN A 154 -12.73 3.61 2.30
CA GLN A 154 -12.39 2.31 2.87
C GLN A 154 -11.14 1.75 2.16
N VAL A 155 -10.34 1.01 2.89
CA VAL A 155 -9.14 0.35 2.35
C VAL A 155 -9.09 -1.06 2.88
N ALA A 156 -8.99 -2.04 1.99
CA ALA A 156 -8.76 -3.44 2.36
C ALA A 156 -7.29 -3.80 2.16
N PHE A 157 -6.71 -4.42 3.17
CA PHE A 157 -5.47 -5.19 3.08
C PHE A 157 -5.86 -6.66 3.05
N LYS A 158 -5.66 -7.34 1.92
CA LYS A 158 -5.95 -8.77 1.76
C LYS A 158 -4.64 -9.52 1.59
N ALA A 159 -4.43 -10.55 2.39
CA ALA A 159 -3.22 -11.37 2.39
C ALA A 159 -3.45 -12.74 1.74
N THR A 160 -2.37 -13.44 1.39
CA THR A 160 -2.42 -14.83 0.91
C THR A 160 -2.63 -15.86 2.03
N GLY A 161 -2.60 -15.42 3.28
CA GLY A 161 -2.86 -16.22 4.47
C GLY A 161 -3.67 -15.46 5.51
N PRO A 162 -3.98 -16.09 6.65
CA PRO A 162 -4.72 -15.44 7.73
C PRO A 162 -3.98 -14.20 8.24
N ILE A 163 -4.77 -13.21 8.65
CA ILE A 163 -4.26 -12.00 9.30
C ILE A 163 -4.61 -12.08 10.79
N ASP A 164 -3.60 -12.00 11.64
CA ASP A 164 -3.74 -12.02 13.09
C ASP A 164 -3.53 -10.63 13.69
N ALA A 165 -4.48 -10.20 14.52
CA ALA A 165 -4.33 -8.97 15.31
C ALA A 165 -3.40 -9.20 16.50
N VAL A 166 -2.42 -8.36 16.71
CA VAL A 166 -1.61 -8.34 17.93
C VAL A 166 -2.46 -7.79 19.07
N ARG A 167 -2.67 -8.63 20.12
CA ARG A 167 -3.60 -8.33 21.21
C ARG A 167 -2.91 -7.89 22.51
N SER A 168 -1.60 -7.99 22.60
CA SER A 168 -0.80 -7.63 23.77
C SER A 168 0.51 -6.96 23.40
N GLY A 169 1.15 -6.31 24.35
CA GLY A 169 2.39 -5.58 24.14
C GLY A 169 2.20 -4.17 23.55
N PRO A 170 3.30 -3.50 23.18
CA PRO A 170 3.30 -2.10 22.78
C PRO A 170 2.54 -1.82 21.49
N THR A 171 2.27 -2.84 20.69
CA THR A 171 1.66 -2.75 19.36
C THR A 171 0.21 -3.23 19.34
N ALA A 172 -0.33 -3.59 20.53
CA ALA A 172 -1.66 -4.13 20.66
C ALA A 172 -2.73 -3.23 20.04
N GLY A 173 -3.52 -3.83 19.13
CA GLY A 173 -4.60 -3.17 18.42
C GLY A 173 -4.17 -2.17 17.34
N LEU A 174 -2.89 -2.09 17.05
CA LEU A 174 -2.34 -1.28 15.95
C LEU A 174 -1.65 -2.13 14.89
N GLU A 175 -1.32 -3.37 15.23
CA GLU A 175 -0.55 -4.28 14.38
C GLU A 175 -1.37 -5.50 13.98
N TYR A 176 -1.25 -5.85 12.70
CA TYR A 176 -1.88 -7.01 12.07
C TYR A 176 -0.83 -7.76 11.27
N ARG A 177 -0.62 -9.05 11.57
CA ARG A 177 0.44 -9.88 10.99
C ARG A 177 -0.12 -10.92 10.02
N CYS A 178 0.62 -11.19 8.96
CA CYS A 178 0.50 -12.40 8.15
C CYS A 178 1.80 -13.19 8.28
N GLN A 179 1.70 -14.48 8.61
CA GLN A 179 2.85 -15.36 8.81
C GLN A 179 3.24 -16.08 7.52
N GLY A 180 4.51 -16.47 7.41
CA GLY A 180 5.05 -17.32 6.35
C GLY A 180 6.21 -16.66 5.60
N ALA A 181 7.13 -17.50 5.10
CA ALA A 181 8.33 -17.04 4.40
C ALA A 181 8.03 -16.44 3.00
N ARG A 182 6.92 -16.83 2.38
CA ARG A 182 6.48 -16.30 1.08
C ARG A 182 5.07 -15.81 1.23
N GLN A 183 4.87 -14.51 1.04
CA GLN A 183 3.62 -13.83 1.33
C GLN A 183 3.27 -12.84 0.24
N GLY A 184 1.97 -12.72 -0.02
CA GLY A 184 1.41 -11.74 -0.92
C GLY A 184 0.35 -10.90 -0.25
N TRP A 185 0.29 -9.63 -0.62
CA TRP A 185 -0.74 -8.70 -0.20
C TRP A 185 -1.33 -7.98 -1.40
N SER A 186 -2.63 -7.74 -1.35
CA SER A 186 -3.27 -6.70 -2.15
C SER A 186 -3.86 -5.62 -1.26
N VAL A 187 -3.76 -4.38 -1.69
CA VAL A 187 -4.34 -3.22 -1.02
C VAL A 187 -5.32 -2.59 -1.99
N ILE A 188 -6.58 -2.52 -1.61
CA ILE A 188 -7.69 -2.08 -2.47
C ILE A 188 -8.37 -0.88 -1.82
N VAL A 189 -8.43 0.25 -2.52
CA VAL A 189 -9.08 1.47 -2.05
C VAL A 189 -10.49 1.57 -2.63
N SER A 190 -11.43 2.03 -1.80
CA SER A 190 -12.80 2.38 -2.19
C SER A 190 -13.19 3.74 -1.64
N GLN A 191 -13.91 4.52 -2.43
CA GLN A 191 -14.36 5.87 -2.08
C GLN A 191 -15.87 5.90 -1.79
N ASN A 192 -16.36 4.94 -1.01
CA ASN A 192 -17.72 4.90 -0.55
C ASN A 192 -17.79 4.63 0.96
N ASN A 193 -18.97 4.72 1.54
CA ASN A 193 -19.23 4.45 2.96
C ASN A 193 -19.99 3.14 3.19
N ASP A 194 -20.28 2.37 2.14
CA ASP A 194 -20.95 1.07 2.24
C ASP A 194 -19.93 0.01 2.69
N LEU A 195 -19.86 -0.22 4.01
CA LEU A 195 -18.95 -1.21 4.58
C LEU A 195 -19.36 -2.63 4.19
N ASP A 196 -20.65 -2.95 4.25
CA ASP A 196 -21.13 -4.32 4.01
C ASP A 196 -20.92 -4.71 2.55
N GLY A 197 -21.25 -3.83 1.61
CA GLY A 197 -21.00 -4.03 0.18
C GLY A 197 -19.50 -4.12 -0.12
N PHE A 198 -18.67 -3.30 0.52
CA PHE A 198 -17.22 -3.38 0.35
C PHE A 198 -16.66 -4.68 0.92
N ALA A 199 -17.09 -5.07 2.12
CA ALA A 199 -16.68 -6.32 2.76
C ALA A 199 -17.09 -7.55 1.92
N ALA A 200 -18.31 -7.57 1.39
CA ALA A 200 -18.78 -8.63 0.49
C ALA A 200 -17.93 -8.69 -0.79
N ARG A 201 -17.58 -7.55 -1.38
CA ARG A 201 -16.68 -7.50 -2.54
C ARG A 201 -15.29 -8.04 -2.22
N ILE A 202 -14.70 -7.65 -1.08
CA ILE A 202 -13.39 -8.16 -0.65
C ILE A 202 -13.42 -9.66 -0.35
N ALA A 203 -14.49 -10.16 0.26
CA ALA A 203 -14.68 -11.59 0.48
C ALA A 203 -14.79 -12.39 -0.84
N ALA A 204 -15.37 -11.81 -1.88
CA ALA A 204 -15.46 -12.40 -3.20
C ALA A 204 -14.16 -12.30 -4.03
N CYS A 205 -13.19 -11.48 -3.61
CA CYS A 205 -11.88 -11.43 -4.24
C CYS A 205 -11.05 -12.68 -3.88
N THR A 206 -10.33 -13.21 -4.86
CA THR A 206 -9.33 -14.26 -4.63
C THR A 206 -7.93 -13.67 -4.78
N LEU A 207 -7.09 -13.79 -3.75
CA LEU A 207 -5.67 -13.52 -3.81
C LEU A 207 -4.92 -14.84 -3.71
N SER A 208 -4.25 -15.25 -4.77
CA SER A 208 -3.51 -16.51 -4.84
C SER A 208 -2.04 -16.27 -5.18
N MET A 209 -1.18 -17.11 -4.65
CA MET A 209 0.25 -17.06 -4.90
C MET A 209 0.76 -18.40 -5.41
N ASP A 210 1.44 -18.37 -6.55
CA ASP A 210 2.36 -19.43 -6.94
C ASP A 210 3.68 -19.23 -6.20
N THR A 211 3.98 -20.14 -5.26
CA THR A 211 5.17 -20.04 -4.42
C THR A 211 6.44 -20.49 -5.14
N GLU A 212 6.35 -21.29 -6.20
CA GLU A 212 7.50 -21.73 -7.00
C GLU A 212 7.87 -20.65 -8.02
N GLY A 213 6.89 -20.18 -8.79
CA GLY A 213 7.07 -19.12 -9.77
C GLY A 213 7.16 -17.71 -9.18
N LEU A 214 6.93 -17.56 -7.86
CA LEU A 214 6.87 -16.27 -7.17
C LEU A 214 5.98 -15.28 -7.92
N GLN A 215 4.73 -15.69 -8.15
CA GLN A 215 3.71 -14.86 -8.79
C GLN A 215 2.48 -14.73 -7.89
N LEU A 216 2.03 -13.51 -7.69
CA LEU A 216 0.83 -13.16 -6.96
C LEU A 216 -0.27 -12.76 -7.95
N THR A 217 -1.48 -13.29 -7.79
CA THR A 217 -2.61 -12.98 -8.67
C THR A 217 -3.82 -12.56 -7.84
N LEU A 218 -4.36 -11.39 -8.15
CA LEU A 218 -5.62 -10.88 -7.62
C LEU A 218 -6.71 -11.00 -8.67
N ARG A 219 -7.79 -11.69 -8.30
CA ARG A 219 -9.05 -11.76 -9.08
C ARG A 219 -10.15 -11.05 -8.31
N GLN A 220 -10.78 -10.09 -8.95
CA GLN A 220 -11.91 -9.34 -8.42
C GLN A 220 -13.12 -9.60 -9.34
N PRO A 221 -14.31 -9.87 -8.81
CA PRO A 221 -15.51 -10.07 -9.65
C PRO A 221 -15.77 -8.85 -10.55
N GLY A 222 -15.85 -9.09 -11.85
CA GLY A 222 -16.14 -8.06 -12.84
C GLY A 222 -14.96 -7.17 -13.25
N GLU A 223 -13.79 -7.38 -12.65
CA GLU A 223 -12.58 -6.61 -12.95
C GLU A 223 -11.52 -7.48 -13.65
N PRO A 224 -10.60 -6.90 -14.40
CA PRO A 224 -9.46 -7.61 -14.95
C PRO A 224 -8.57 -8.22 -13.87
N ASP A 225 -8.02 -9.41 -14.12
CA ASP A 225 -7.00 -10.01 -13.25
C ASP A 225 -5.76 -9.11 -13.19
N ILE A 226 -5.24 -8.94 -11.98
CA ILE A 226 -3.98 -8.22 -11.74
C ILE A 226 -2.96 -9.25 -11.23
N ALA A 227 -1.81 -9.33 -11.88
CA ALA A 227 -0.74 -10.22 -11.44
C ALA A 227 0.57 -9.46 -11.21
N LEU A 228 1.32 -9.90 -10.18
CA LEU A 228 2.62 -9.37 -9.83
C LEU A 228 3.63 -10.52 -9.80
N GLY A 229 4.54 -10.56 -10.77
CA GLY A 229 5.66 -11.51 -10.80
C GLY A 229 6.91 -10.93 -10.14
N TRP A 230 7.72 -11.81 -9.52
CA TRP A 230 8.98 -11.40 -8.93
C TRP A 230 9.94 -10.82 -9.96
N ALA A 231 10.04 -11.45 -11.14
CA ALA A 231 10.88 -11.00 -12.24
C ALA A 231 10.18 -10.01 -13.17
N ASP A 232 8.88 -10.28 -13.46
CA ASP A 232 8.18 -9.64 -14.58
C ASP A 232 7.48 -8.34 -14.20
N GLY A 233 7.24 -8.11 -12.89
CA GLY A 233 6.54 -6.94 -12.38
C GLY A 233 5.01 -7.08 -12.50
N LEU A 234 4.32 -5.94 -12.55
CA LEU A 234 2.85 -5.89 -12.54
C LEU A 234 2.27 -6.03 -13.96
N SER A 235 1.24 -6.85 -14.08
CA SER A 235 0.42 -6.97 -15.29
C SER A 235 -1.07 -6.83 -14.96
N VAL A 236 -1.85 -6.33 -15.91
CA VAL A 236 -3.31 -6.19 -15.84
C VAL A 236 -3.90 -6.83 -17.10
N ALA A 237 -4.84 -7.75 -16.94
CA ALA A 237 -5.40 -8.56 -18.04
C ALA A 237 -4.31 -9.22 -18.91
N GLY A 238 -3.21 -9.66 -18.31
CA GLY A 238 -2.07 -10.25 -19.00
C GLY A 238 -1.11 -9.25 -19.68
N ALA A 239 -1.47 -7.98 -19.76
CA ALA A 239 -0.59 -6.94 -20.31
C ALA A 239 0.33 -6.38 -19.22
N HIS A 240 1.64 -6.53 -19.39
CA HIS A 240 2.62 -5.95 -18.46
C HIS A 240 2.58 -4.44 -18.48
N LEU A 241 2.52 -3.85 -17.30
CA LEU A 241 2.68 -2.41 -17.17
C LEU A 241 4.13 -2.03 -17.49
N PRO A 242 4.35 -0.92 -18.21
CA PRO A 242 5.70 -0.52 -18.57
C PRO A 242 6.54 -0.33 -17.32
N LYS A 243 7.71 -1.00 -17.29
CA LYS A 243 8.75 -0.67 -16.33
C LYS A 243 9.15 0.77 -16.64
N VAL A 244 9.07 1.65 -15.63
CA VAL A 244 9.52 3.03 -15.84
C VAL A 244 11.02 2.98 -16.06
N GLU A 245 11.42 3.14 -17.32
CA GLU A 245 12.83 3.19 -17.67
C GLU A 245 13.49 4.38 -16.99
N MET A 246 14.75 4.20 -16.64
CA MET A 246 15.61 5.24 -16.07
C MET A 246 15.95 6.28 -17.13
N SER A 247 14.99 7.09 -17.58
CA SER A 247 15.29 8.26 -18.40
C SER A 247 15.89 9.37 -17.54
N ALA A 248 16.77 10.20 -18.13
CA ALA A 248 17.41 11.30 -17.39
C ALA A 248 16.43 12.40 -16.99
N GLU A 249 15.21 12.40 -17.50
CA GLU A 249 14.19 13.39 -17.19
C GLU A 249 13.09 12.85 -16.24
N PRO A 250 12.61 13.65 -15.29
CA PRO A 250 11.51 13.26 -14.42
C PRO A 250 10.23 13.10 -15.25
N LEU A 251 9.73 11.88 -15.37
CA LEU A 251 8.42 11.64 -15.97
C LEU A 251 7.36 11.93 -14.89
N ILE A 252 6.67 13.04 -15.00
CA ILE A 252 5.47 13.33 -14.23
C ILE A 252 4.29 13.17 -15.18
N SER A 253 3.54 12.08 -15.06
CA SER A 253 2.27 11.94 -15.74
C SER A 253 1.14 12.16 -14.74
N PHE A 254 0.27 13.11 -15.03
CA PHE A 254 -0.97 13.30 -14.29
C PHE A 254 -2.13 12.79 -15.16
N THR A 255 -2.81 11.77 -14.70
CA THR A 255 -4.04 11.32 -15.33
C THR A 255 -5.20 11.75 -14.44
N HIS A 256 -6.04 12.63 -14.96
CA HIS A 256 -7.30 12.97 -14.33
C HIS A 256 -8.35 11.96 -14.80
N CYS A 257 -8.62 10.93 -13.99
CA CYS A 257 -9.77 10.09 -14.22
C CYS A 257 -11.01 10.80 -13.63
N ALA A 258 -11.98 11.07 -14.47
CA ALA A 258 -13.31 11.43 -13.98
C ALA A 258 -13.89 10.16 -13.32
N ALA A 259 -14.35 10.26 -12.08
CA ALA A 259 -15.13 9.19 -11.47
C ALA A 259 -16.39 8.98 -12.32
N SER A 260 -16.55 7.78 -12.85
CA SER A 260 -17.79 7.30 -13.47
C SER A 260 -18.85 7.02 -12.41
#